data_afc19700f44f13b89076756508d2f4b0
#
_entry.id   afc19700f44f13b89076756508d2f4b0
#
_cell.length_a   1.000
_cell.length_b   1.000
_cell.length_c   1.000
_cell.angle_alpha   90.00
_cell.angle_beta   90.00
_cell.angle_gamma   90.00
#
_symmetry.space_group_name_H-M   'P 1'
#
loop_
_entity.id
_entity.type
_entity.pdbx_description
1 polymer ?
#
loop_
_entity_poly.entity_id
_entity_poly.type
_entity_poly.pdbx_seq_one_letter_code
_entity_poly.pdbx_strand_id
1 'polypeptide(L)'
;MHIDFFLERFCANSENEAMIWHDKVYTYHDILSYIEQDREKLKESISSPMVVSIEADFSPHAAALLLTLIDLGCVIVPLTESVASKKGEFKDIAQVEATVILHEDDSFSFQTENRRADHEIIQKLKRENHPGLILFSSGSTGKSKAAVHDFLPLLEKFKVPRKCMRMMTFLLFDHIGGINTLLYVLSNTGCIITLDSRQPEAVCRNIEKYHAEVLPTSPSFINLLLLSEAYKSYNVSSLKMVTYGTEAMPESTLKRFHDIFPNVKLLQTYGLSEIGIMRSKSLSSDSLWVKIGGEDFQTRVVDGLLEVRAKSAMLGYLNAPSPFTEDGWFRTGDEVLVDGEYFRIMGRRSEMINVGGQKVFSAEVESVIQEMDGVEDVAVSGEVNPMLGNIVKARVKIAGNESLADFKKRLRLFCKNRLESYKIPQKVELIDHMMTGSRFKKMRREV
;
A
#
# COMPACT_ATOMS: atom_id res chain seq x y z
N MET A 1 -26.31 4.44 -12.50
CA MET A 1 -25.51 4.83 -11.32
C MET A 1 -24.15 4.11 -11.39
N HIS A 2 -23.09 4.68 -10.84
CA HIS A 2 -21.74 4.11 -10.99
C HIS A 2 -21.48 2.87 -10.12
N ILE A 3 -22.32 2.65 -9.10
CA ILE A 3 -22.15 1.60 -8.08
C ILE A 3 -23.27 0.55 -8.07
N ASP A 4 -24.12 0.47 -9.12
CA ASP A 4 -25.27 -0.44 -9.15
C ASP A 4 -24.91 -1.89 -8.82
N PHE A 5 -23.80 -2.39 -9.35
CA PHE A 5 -23.35 -3.76 -9.09
C PHE A 5 -22.96 -4.02 -7.62
N PHE A 6 -22.56 -2.98 -6.86
CA PHE A 6 -22.39 -3.08 -5.40
C PHE A 6 -23.76 -3.20 -4.72
N LEU A 7 -24.69 -2.29 -5.05
CA LEU A 7 -26.00 -2.24 -4.43
C LEU A 7 -26.79 -3.54 -4.66
N GLU A 8 -26.79 -4.05 -5.89
CA GLU A 8 -27.42 -5.35 -6.21
C GLU A 8 -26.86 -6.49 -5.34
N ARG A 9 -25.52 -6.55 -5.18
CA ARG A 9 -24.87 -7.57 -4.35
C ARG A 9 -25.14 -7.38 -2.87
N PHE A 10 -25.18 -6.15 -2.38
CA PHE A 10 -25.49 -5.84 -0.99
C PHE A 10 -26.93 -6.21 -0.65
N CYS A 11 -27.89 -5.87 -1.52
CA CYS A 11 -29.28 -6.29 -1.34
C CYS A 11 -29.44 -7.81 -1.31
N ALA A 12 -28.75 -8.53 -2.21
CA ALA A 12 -28.80 -9.99 -2.25
C ALA A 12 -28.13 -10.67 -1.04
N ASN A 13 -27.30 -9.94 -0.27
CA ASN A 13 -26.53 -10.46 0.86
C ASN A 13 -26.67 -9.56 2.10
N SER A 14 -27.82 -8.91 2.29
CA SER A 14 -28.04 -7.87 3.31
C SER A 14 -27.70 -8.30 4.72
N GLU A 15 -27.95 -9.56 5.09
CA GLU A 15 -27.71 -10.12 6.43
C GLU A 15 -26.25 -10.55 6.65
N ASN A 16 -25.42 -10.58 5.60
CA ASN A 16 -24.02 -10.95 5.77
C ASN A 16 -23.23 -9.84 6.49
N GLU A 17 -22.23 -10.26 7.26
CA GLU A 17 -21.28 -9.33 7.89
C GLU A 17 -20.45 -8.60 6.83
N ALA A 18 -20.57 -7.28 6.80
CA ALA A 18 -19.82 -6.43 5.88
C ALA A 18 -18.54 -5.89 6.53
N MET A 19 -18.63 -5.49 7.80
CA MET A 19 -17.48 -4.90 8.50
C MET A 19 -17.54 -5.16 10.00
N ILE A 20 -16.38 -5.41 10.59
CA ILE A 20 -16.17 -5.39 12.05
C ILE A 20 -15.32 -4.15 12.34
N TRP A 21 -15.91 -3.25 13.14
CA TRP A 21 -15.31 -1.97 13.52
C TRP A 21 -15.54 -1.71 15.01
N HIS A 22 -14.47 -1.43 15.78
CA HIS A 22 -14.53 -1.29 17.24
C HIS A 22 -15.35 -2.38 17.93
N ASP A 23 -15.02 -3.63 17.62
CA ASP A 23 -15.68 -4.84 18.18
C ASP A 23 -17.16 -5.00 17.83
N LYS A 24 -17.74 -4.11 17.04
CA LYS A 24 -19.12 -4.17 16.59
C LYS A 24 -19.19 -4.68 15.14
N VAL A 25 -20.16 -5.57 14.89
CA VAL A 25 -20.45 -6.12 13.57
C VAL A 25 -21.47 -5.24 12.87
N TYR A 26 -21.18 -4.89 11.62
CA TYR A 26 -22.07 -4.18 10.69
C TYR A 26 -22.36 -5.08 9.50
N THR A 27 -23.63 -5.15 9.12
CA THR A 27 -24.11 -5.96 7.99
C THR A 27 -24.09 -5.15 6.69
N TYR A 28 -24.33 -5.81 5.55
CA TYR A 28 -24.55 -5.11 4.28
C TYR A 28 -25.84 -4.29 4.30
N HIS A 29 -26.84 -4.68 5.12
CA HIS A 29 -28.02 -3.85 5.38
C HIS A 29 -27.66 -2.51 6.02
N ASP A 30 -26.76 -2.50 7.01
CA ASP A 30 -26.29 -1.27 7.64
C ASP A 30 -25.56 -0.36 6.63
N ILE A 31 -24.70 -0.94 5.78
CA ILE A 31 -23.98 -0.18 4.74
C ILE A 31 -24.98 0.43 3.73
N LEU A 32 -25.99 -0.34 3.30
CA LEU A 32 -27.06 0.17 2.42
C LEU A 32 -27.80 1.33 3.06
N SER A 33 -28.17 1.20 4.34
CA SER A 33 -28.87 2.25 5.09
C SER A 33 -28.04 3.53 5.17
N TYR A 34 -26.73 3.44 5.40
CA TYR A 34 -25.85 4.60 5.35
C TYR A 34 -25.80 5.23 3.96
N ILE A 35 -25.66 4.44 2.88
CA ILE A 35 -25.65 4.97 1.50
C ILE A 35 -26.92 5.71 1.18
N GLU A 36 -28.10 5.20 1.58
CA GLU A 36 -29.39 5.83 1.35
C GLU A 36 -29.51 7.16 2.12
N GLN A 37 -29.16 7.16 3.40
CA GLN A 37 -29.17 8.36 4.25
C GLN A 37 -28.19 9.43 3.73
N ASP A 38 -26.99 9.03 3.32
CA ASP A 38 -25.97 9.94 2.80
C ASP A 38 -26.39 10.57 1.48
N ARG A 39 -27.00 9.78 0.59
CA ARG A 39 -27.56 10.32 -0.66
C ARG A 39 -28.57 11.42 -0.40
N GLU A 40 -29.52 11.20 0.49
CA GLU A 40 -30.53 12.21 0.83
C GLU A 40 -29.89 13.44 1.49
N LYS A 41 -28.96 13.24 2.43
CA LYS A 41 -28.29 14.31 3.16
C LYS A 41 -27.37 15.16 2.26
N LEU A 42 -26.66 14.53 1.31
CA LEU A 42 -25.70 15.21 0.45
C LEU A 42 -26.29 15.76 -0.84
N LYS A 43 -27.47 15.29 -1.28
CA LYS A 43 -28.14 15.67 -2.54
C LYS A 43 -28.34 17.18 -2.70
N GLU A 44 -28.69 17.88 -1.62
CA GLU A 44 -28.88 19.33 -1.67
C GLU A 44 -27.55 20.10 -1.67
N SER A 45 -26.51 19.54 -1.01
CA SER A 45 -25.20 20.16 -0.89
C SER A 45 -24.30 19.88 -2.10
N ILE A 46 -24.47 18.74 -2.77
CA ILE A 46 -23.73 18.31 -3.95
C ILE A 46 -24.67 18.30 -5.16
N SER A 47 -24.98 19.47 -5.68
CA SER A 47 -25.85 19.62 -6.87
C SER A 47 -25.13 19.34 -8.21
N SER A 48 -23.79 19.27 -8.20
CA SER A 48 -22.95 18.96 -9.36
C SER A 48 -21.64 18.30 -8.90
N PRO A 49 -20.95 17.54 -9.73
CA PRO A 49 -19.68 16.92 -9.38
C PRO A 49 -18.67 17.93 -8.84
N MET A 50 -18.11 17.65 -7.68
CA MET A 50 -17.12 18.50 -7.00
C MET A 50 -15.97 17.68 -6.43
N VAL A 51 -14.87 18.34 -6.04
CA VAL A 51 -13.76 17.71 -5.36
C VAL A 51 -14.05 17.65 -3.87
N VAL A 52 -14.18 16.44 -3.32
CA VAL A 52 -14.55 16.22 -1.92
C VAL A 52 -13.43 15.45 -1.20
N SER A 53 -12.89 16.03 -0.12
CA SER A 53 -12.02 15.25 0.77
C SER A 53 -12.84 14.45 1.78
N ILE A 54 -12.42 13.21 2.05
CA ILE A 54 -12.92 12.38 3.15
C ILE A 54 -11.82 12.30 4.20
N GLU A 55 -12.01 12.97 5.33
CA GLU A 55 -11.10 12.89 6.47
C GLU A 55 -11.58 11.78 7.40
N ALA A 56 -11.01 10.58 7.21
CA ALA A 56 -11.40 9.38 7.93
C ALA A 56 -10.31 8.29 7.85
N ASP A 57 -10.37 7.33 8.78
CA ASP A 57 -9.86 5.98 8.62
C ASP A 57 -11.00 5.03 8.21
N PHE A 58 -10.74 3.73 8.15
CA PHE A 58 -11.78 2.75 7.81
C PHE A 58 -12.86 2.69 8.89
N SER A 59 -14.08 2.97 8.50
CA SER A 59 -15.29 2.75 9.28
C SER A 59 -16.45 2.35 8.36
N PRO A 60 -17.55 1.84 8.90
CA PRO A 60 -18.74 1.50 8.11
C PRO A 60 -19.26 2.71 7.34
N HIS A 61 -19.33 3.86 7.98
CA HIS A 61 -19.81 5.09 7.36
C HIS A 61 -18.82 5.66 6.34
N ALA A 62 -17.49 5.58 6.59
CA ALA A 62 -16.47 5.96 5.61
C ALA A 62 -16.58 5.13 4.32
N ALA A 63 -16.86 3.83 4.44
CA ALA A 63 -17.07 2.96 3.30
C ALA A 63 -18.34 3.33 2.51
N ALA A 64 -19.43 3.62 3.20
CA ALA A 64 -20.69 4.07 2.59
C ALA A 64 -20.52 5.43 1.90
N LEU A 65 -19.88 6.41 2.56
CA LEU A 65 -19.59 7.73 1.98
C LEU A 65 -18.71 7.65 0.73
N LEU A 66 -17.68 6.79 0.72
CA LEU A 66 -16.87 6.57 -0.47
C LEU A 66 -17.75 6.13 -1.64
N LEU A 67 -18.62 5.14 -1.44
CA LEU A 67 -19.53 4.64 -2.48
C LEU A 67 -20.56 5.70 -2.88
N THR A 68 -21.13 6.43 -1.94
CA THR A 68 -22.09 7.52 -2.21
C THR A 68 -21.45 8.62 -3.05
N LEU A 69 -20.24 9.07 -2.71
CA LEU A 69 -19.55 10.11 -3.48
C LEU A 69 -19.11 9.64 -4.88
N ILE A 70 -18.77 8.35 -5.04
CA ILE A 70 -18.57 7.74 -6.37
C ILE A 70 -19.86 7.84 -7.18
N ASP A 71 -21.00 7.51 -6.59
CA ASP A 71 -22.28 7.53 -7.27
C ASP A 71 -22.73 8.95 -7.66
N LEU A 72 -22.41 9.93 -6.83
CA LEU A 72 -22.65 11.36 -7.10
C LEU A 72 -21.65 11.96 -8.12
N GLY A 73 -20.72 11.16 -8.67
CA GLY A 73 -19.74 11.61 -9.66
C GLY A 73 -18.64 12.53 -9.09
N CYS A 74 -18.41 12.52 -7.80
CA CYS A 74 -17.41 13.37 -7.14
C CYS A 74 -15.97 12.91 -7.41
N VAL A 75 -15.04 13.85 -7.36
CA VAL A 75 -13.60 13.57 -7.31
C VAL A 75 -13.19 13.48 -5.84
N ILE A 76 -12.78 12.32 -5.38
CA ILE A 76 -12.62 11.99 -3.96
C ILE A 76 -11.16 12.04 -3.54
N VAL A 77 -10.88 12.64 -2.39
CA VAL A 77 -9.55 12.79 -1.80
C VAL A 77 -9.57 12.17 -0.40
N PRO A 78 -9.24 10.88 -0.23
CA PRO A 78 -9.16 10.29 1.11
C PRO A 78 -7.94 10.81 1.85
N LEU A 79 -8.13 11.23 3.10
CA LEU A 79 -7.09 11.78 3.99
C LEU A 79 -7.24 11.14 5.38
N THR A 80 -6.24 10.35 5.78
CA THR A 80 -6.23 9.72 7.11
C THR A 80 -5.50 10.59 8.13
N GLU A 81 -5.55 10.18 9.40
CA GLU A 81 -4.78 10.85 10.45
C GLU A 81 -3.27 10.73 10.25
N SER A 82 -2.80 9.73 9.51
CA SER A 82 -1.37 9.54 9.18
C SER A 82 -0.76 10.72 8.42
N VAL A 83 -1.59 11.56 7.81
CA VAL A 83 -1.19 12.75 7.04
C VAL A 83 -1.71 14.06 7.66
N ALA A 84 -2.09 14.07 8.95
CA ALA A 84 -2.68 15.23 9.64
C ALA A 84 -1.91 16.53 9.40
N SER A 85 -0.58 16.50 9.52
CA SER A 85 0.29 17.68 9.32
C SER A 85 0.33 18.20 7.87
N LYS A 86 -0.17 17.42 6.90
CA LYS A 86 -0.18 17.74 5.46
C LYS A 86 -1.58 17.90 4.89
N LYS A 87 -2.65 17.69 5.68
CA LYS A 87 -4.03 17.75 5.18
C LYS A 87 -4.32 19.09 4.46
N GLY A 88 -3.89 20.23 5.03
CA GLY A 88 -4.05 21.54 4.39
C GLY A 88 -3.36 21.64 3.03
N GLU A 89 -2.06 21.26 2.95
CA GLU A 89 -1.31 21.20 1.70
C GLU A 89 -1.99 20.30 0.66
N PHE A 90 -2.47 19.14 1.08
CA PHE A 90 -3.11 18.18 0.17
C PHE A 90 -4.45 18.69 -0.36
N LYS A 91 -5.27 19.30 0.49
CA LYS A 91 -6.50 19.96 0.06
C LYS A 91 -6.24 21.10 -0.94
N ASP A 92 -5.17 21.86 -0.73
CA ASP A 92 -4.77 22.93 -1.66
C ASP A 92 -4.35 22.39 -3.00
N ILE A 93 -3.47 21.39 -3.04
CA ILE A 93 -3.02 20.73 -4.29
C ILE A 93 -4.18 20.09 -5.04
N ALA A 94 -5.07 19.39 -4.32
CA ALA A 94 -6.22 18.70 -4.89
C ALA A 94 -7.38 19.67 -5.24
N GLN A 95 -7.26 20.94 -4.89
CA GLN A 95 -8.31 21.94 -5.10
C GLN A 95 -9.65 21.52 -4.50
N VAL A 96 -9.64 21.02 -3.26
CA VAL A 96 -10.82 20.52 -2.55
C VAL A 96 -11.89 21.61 -2.43
N GLU A 97 -13.12 21.30 -2.83
CA GLU A 97 -14.29 22.20 -2.81
C GLU A 97 -15.21 21.93 -1.62
N ALA A 98 -15.14 20.72 -1.06
CA ALA A 98 -15.85 20.37 0.17
C ALA A 98 -15.09 19.31 0.96
N THR A 99 -15.32 19.26 2.25
CA THR A 99 -14.71 18.29 3.17
C THR A 99 -15.80 17.56 3.94
N VAL A 100 -15.74 16.23 3.94
CA VAL A 100 -16.46 15.35 4.84
C VAL A 100 -15.50 14.93 5.94
N ILE A 101 -15.86 15.19 7.19
CA ILE A 101 -15.07 14.81 8.37
C ILE A 101 -15.87 13.77 9.16
N LEU A 102 -15.33 12.56 9.30
CA LEU A 102 -15.92 11.57 10.19
C LEU A 102 -15.45 11.78 11.62
N HIS A 103 -16.38 11.58 12.56
CA HIS A 103 -16.17 11.69 13.99
C HIS A 103 -15.99 10.30 14.63
N GLU A 104 -15.58 10.27 15.90
CA GLU A 104 -15.32 9.00 16.62
C GLU A 104 -16.57 8.10 16.76
N ASP A 105 -17.77 8.69 16.73
CA ASP A 105 -19.06 7.99 16.77
C ASP A 105 -19.55 7.51 15.37
N ASP A 106 -18.70 7.62 14.36
CA ASP A 106 -18.99 7.34 12.94
C ASP A 106 -20.02 8.29 12.30
N SER A 107 -20.44 9.36 12.97
CA SER A 107 -21.20 10.44 12.34
C SER A 107 -20.28 11.30 11.47
N PHE A 108 -20.84 12.09 10.53
CA PHE A 108 -20.02 13.00 9.76
C PHE A 108 -20.58 14.43 9.72
N SER A 109 -19.68 15.38 9.53
CA SER A 109 -19.97 16.75 9.16
C SER A 109 -19.52 17.03 7.71
N PHE A 110 -20.28 17.88 7.02
CA PHE A 110 -19.99 18.33 5.65
C PHE A 110 -19.72 19.82 5.66
N GLN A 111 -18.61 20.25 5.09
CA GLN A 111 -18.19 21.66 5.04
C GLN A 111 -17.81 22.02 3.61
N THR A 112 -18.35 23.09 3.07
CA THR A 112 -17.97 23.64 1.76
C THR A 112 -16.77 24.56 1.92
N GLU A 113 -15.82 24.44 1.01
CA GLU A 113 -14.67 25.35 0.91
C GLU A 113 -15.00 26.49 -0.05
N ASN A 114 -14.49 27.70 0.23
CA ASN A 114 -14.65 28.84 -0.69
C ASN A 114 -13.64 28.73 -1.85
N ARG A 115 -13.76 27.65 -2.61
CA ARG A 115 -12.86 27.31 -3.73
C ARG A 115 -13.64 26.64 -4.85
N ARG A 116 -13.16 26.81 -6.08
CA ARG A 116 -13.60 26.07 -7.27
C ARG A 116 -12.41 25.45 -7.93
N ALA A 117 -12.45 24.15 -8.14
CA ALA A 117 -11.41 23.42 -8.85
C ALA A 117 -11.40 23.82 -10.33
N ASP A 118 -10.22 24.16 -10.88
CA ASP A 118 -10.04 24.62 -12.27
C ASP A 118 -8.99 23.79 -13.05
N HIS A 119 -8.27 22.89 -12.38
CA HIS A 119 -7.27 22.05 -13.03
C HIS A 119 -7.90 21.21 -14.15
N GLU A 120 -7.26 21.15 -15.32
CA GLU A 120 -7.80 20.55 -16.56
C GLU A 120 -8.24 19.09 -16.40
N ILE A 121 -7.48 18.28 -15.65
CA ILE A 121 -7.80 16.86 -15.40
C ILE A 121 -9.09 16.75 -14.56
N ILE A 122 -9.23 17.59 -13.53
CA ILE A 122 -10.43 17.62 -12.69
C ILE A 122 -11.63 18.09 -13.50
N GLN A 123 -11.45 19.14 -14.29
CA GLN A 123 -12.51 19.67 -15.15
C GLN A 123 -12.96 18.66 -16.23
N LYS A 124 -12.03 17.83 -16.73
CA LYS A 124 -12.38 16.72 -17.64
C LYS A 124 -13.30 15.73 -16.97
N LEU A 125 -12.94 15.21 -15.77
CA LEU A 125 -13.77 14.27 -15.00
C LEU A 125 -15.16 14.84 -14.72
N LYS A 126 -15.25 16.10 -14.29
CA LYS A 126 -16.53 16.76 -14.01
C LYS A 126 -17.41 16.89 -15.25
N ARG A 127 -16.84 17.25 -16.40
CA ARG A 127 -17.61 17.35 -17.67
C ARG A 127 -18.12 16.01 -18.17
N GLU A 128 -17.32 14.95 -17.97
CA GLU A 128 -17.69 13.59 -18.35
C GLU A 128 -18.62 12.91 -17.33
N ASN A 129 -18.87 13.58 -16.20
CA ASN A 129 -19.58 13.03 -15.02
C ASN A 129 -18.96 11.72 -14.54
N HIS A 130 -17.61 11.63 -14.60
CA HIS A 130 -16.86 10.49 -14.11
C HIS A 130 -16.37 10.77 -12.67
N PRO A 131 -16.65 9.85 -11.72
CA PRO A 131 -16.08 9.95 -10.39
C PRO A 131 -14.55 9.81 -10.47
N GLY A 132 -13.85 10.60 -9.66
CA GLY A 132 -12.39 10.59 -9.62
C GLY A 132 -11.84 10.19 -8.26
N LEU A 133 -10.58 9.77 -8.24
CA LEU A 133 -9.82 9.50 -7.02
C LEU A 133 -8.48 10.23 -7.08
N ILE A 134 -8.18 11.04 -6.08
CA ILE A 134 -6.88 11.70 -5.92
C ILE A 134 -6.15 11.05 -4.75
N LEU A 135 -4.97 10.48 -5.03
CA LEU A 135 -4.12 9.88 -4.01
C LEU A 135 -2.76 10.56 -3.95
N PHE A 136 -2.28 10.80 -2.73
CA PHE A 136 -0.97 11.39 -2.51
C PHE A 136 0.09 10.31 -2.28
N SER A 137 1.16 10.35 -3.07
CA SER A 137 2.33 9.51 -2.91
C SER A 137 3.53 10.35 -2.46
N SER A 138 4.41 9.77 -1.62
CA SER A 138 5.70 10.38 -1.31
C SER A 138 6.58 10.35 -2.55
N GLY A 139 6.78 11.49 -3.19
CA GLY A 139 7.71 11.61 -4.31
C GLY A 139 9.14 11.29 -3.89
N SER A 140 9.95 10.74 -4.81
CA SER A 140 11.41 10.52 -4.60
C SER A 140 12.18 11.81 -4.29
N THR A 141 11.58 12.97 -4.57
CA THR A 141 12.12 14.31 -4.29
C THR A 141 11.70 14.89 -2.94
N GLY A 142 11.00 14.13 -2.11
CA GLY A 142 10.46 14.58 -0.80
C GLY A 142 9.14 15.36 -0.89
N LYS A 143 8.75 15.87 -2.07
CA LYS A 143 7.45 16.51 -2.27
C LYS A 143 6.39 15.48 -2.62
N SER A 144 5.21 15.58 -1.99
CA SER A 144 4.07 14.72 -2.28
C SER A 144 3.52 14.99 -3.68
N LYS A 145 3.17 13.92 -4.42
CA LYS A 145 2.57 14.00 -5.75
C LYS A 145 1.11 13.56 -5.68
N ALA A 146 0.21 14.32 -6.30
CA ALA A 146 -1.22 14.06 -6.37
C ALA A 146 -1.57 13.33 -7.68
N ALA A 147 -1.75 12.01 -7.62
CA ALA A 147 -2.17 11.19 -8.76
C ALA A 147 -3.69 11.19 -8.89
N VAL A 148 -4.21 11.52 -10.07
CA VAL A 148 -5.66 11.56 -10.34
C VAL A 148 -6.08 10.36 -11.17
N HIS A 149 -7.04 9.60 -10.67
CA HIS A 149 -7.64 8.48 -11.38
C HIS A 149 -9.08 8.78 -11.78
N ASP A 150 -9.50 8.21 -12.91
CA ASP A 150 -10.89 7.94 -13.21
C ASP A 150 -11.31 6.67 -12.45
N PHE A 151 -12.37 6.75 -11.65
CA PHE A 151 -12.85 5.60 -10.90
C PHE A 151 -13.47 4.52 -11.79
N LEU A 152 -14.04 4.87 -12.95
CA LEU A 152 -14.73 3.88 -13.79
C LEU A 152 -13.80 2.74 -14.22
N PRO A 153 -12.62 3.00 -14.82
CA PRO A 153 -11.68 1.92 -15.14
C PRO A 153 -11.15 1.18 -13.90
N LEU A 154 -11.04 1.86 -12.74
CA LEU A 154 -10.64 1.21 -11.49
C LEU A 154 -11.70 0.21 -11.01
N LEU A 155 -12.99 0.50 -11.21
CA LEU A 155 -14.12 -0.34 -10.77
C LEU A 155 -14.33 -1.57 -11.65
N GLU A 156 -13.92 -1.57 -12.91
CA GLU A 156 -14.18 -2.66 -13.86
C GLU A 156 -13.78 -4.03 -13.33
N LYS A 157 -12.61 -4.15 -12.71
CA LYS A 157 -12.13 -5.43 -12.18
C LYS A 157 -12.96 -5.99 -11.01
N PHE A 158 -13.76 -5.14 -10.33
CA PHE A 158 -14.63 -5.52 -9.22
C PHE A 158 -16.03 -5.97 -9.68
N LYS A 159 -16.39 -5.71 -10.92
CA LYS A 159 -17.64 -6.20 -11.52
C LYS A 159 -17.64 -7.72 -11.69
N VAL A 160 -16.46 -8.34 -11.82
CA VAL A 160 -16.33 -9.80 -11.91
C VAL A 160 -16.34 -10.43 -10.51
N PRO A 161 -17.34 -11.24 -10.14
CA PRO A 161 -17.41 -11.87 -8.82
C PRO A 161 -16.20 -12.77 -8.54
N ARG A 162 -15.74 -12.74 -7.29
CA ARG A 162 -14.64 -13.55 -6.81
C ARG A 162 -14.96 -14.16 -5.44
N LYS A 163 -13.98 -14.77 -4.81
CA LYS A 163 -14.16 -15.41 -3.53
C LYS A 163 -14.45 -14.37 -2.44
N CYS A 164 -15.53 -14.59 -1.69
CA CYS A 164 -15.83 -13.92 -0.44
C CYS A 164 -14.80 -14.33 0.62
N MET A 165 -14.25 -13.38 1.36
CA MET A 165 -13.21 -13.63 2.37
C MET A 165 -13.31 -12.61 3.51
N ARG A 166 -12.85 -13.01 4.70
CA ARG A 166 -12.68 -12.13 5.87
C ARG A 166 -11.29 -11.51 5.80
N MET A 167 -11.21 -10.22 5.55
CA MET A 167 -9.95 -9.54 5.21
C MET A 167 -9.68 -8.33 6.11
N MET A 168 -8.45 -8.22 6.59
CA MET A 168 -8.03 -7.10 7.44
C MET A 168 -7.67 -5.87 6.61
N THR A 169 -7.97 -4.67 7.13
CA THR A 169 -7.55 -3.38 6.54
C THR A 169 -6.23 -2.92 7.11
N PHE A 170 -5.14 -3.58 6.76
CA PHE A 170 -3.81 -3.20 7.22
C PHE A 170 -3.26 -1.96 6.49
N LEU A 171 -3.49 -1.87 5.18
CA LEU A 171 -3.11 -0.71 4.36
C LEU A 171 -4.11 0.43 4.58
N LEU A 172 -3.63 1.68 4.64
CA LEU A 172 -4.43 2.84 5.01
C LEU A 172 -5.52 3.20 3.97
N PHE A 173 -6.57 3.88 4.42
CA PHE A 173 -7.68 4.34 3.59
C PHE A 173 -7.26 5.36 2.52
N ASP A 174 -6.21 6.16 2.76
CA ASP A 174 -5.61 7.10 1.83
C ASP A 174 -4.54 6.47 0.90
N HIS A 175 -4.51 5.14 0.82
CA HIS A 175 -3.56 4.38 -0.01
C HIS A 175 -4.30 3.52 -1.02
N ILE A 176 -3.76 3.42 -2.27
CA ILE A 176 -4.38 2.62 -3.33
C ILE A 176 -4.63 1.15 -2.92
N GLY A 177 -3.74 0.57 -2.13
CA GLY A 177 -3.90 -0.79 -1.60
C GLY A 177 -5.04 -0.91 -0.61
N GLY A 178 -5.27 0.12 0.23
CA GLY A 178 -6.38 0.17 1.17
C GLY A 178 -7.73 0.31 0.45
N ILE A 179 -7.85 1.27 -0.47
CA ILE A 179 -9.04 1.43 -1.31
C ILE A 179 -9.31 0.15 -2.11
N ASN A 180 -8.27 -0.45 -2.71
CA ASN A 180 -8.43 -1.71 -3.45
C ASN A 180 -8.93 -2.85 -2.57
N THR A 181 -8.42 -2.97 -1.33
CA THR A 181 -8.87 -3.99 -0.38
C THR A 181 -10.34 -3.79 0.00
N LEU A 182 -10.72 -2.54 0.34
CA LEU A 182 -12.10 -2.18 0.65
C LEU A 182 -13.05 -2.57 -0.49
N LEU A 183 -12.78 -2.06 -1.70
CA LEU A 183 -13.63 -2.34 -2.87
C LEU A 183 -13.66 -3.82 -3.24
N TYR A 184 -12.54 -4.54 -3.09
CA TYR A 184 -12.50 -5.99 -3.33
C TYR A 184 -13.41 -6.74 -2.37
N VAL A 185 -13.32 -6.46 -1.07
CA VAL A 185 -14.14 -7.16 -0.07
C VAL A 185 -15.61 -6.84 -0.25
N LEU A 186 -15.96 -5.56 -0.38
CA LEU A 186 -17.33 -5.11 -0.57
C LEU A 186 -17.94 -5.70 -1.85
N SER A 187 -17.22 -5.67 -2.98
CA SER A 187 -17.71 -6.21 -4.26
C SER A 187 -17.94 -7.72 -4.25
N ASN A 188 -17.36 -8.45 -3.31
CA ASN A 188 -17.52 -9.90 -3.16
C ASN A 188 -18.33 -10.28 -1.92
N THR A 189 -18.99 -9.32 -1.28
CA THR A 189 -19.78 -9.51 -0.05
C THR A 189 -19.04 -10.27 1.05
N GLY A 190 -17.73 -9.97 1.20
CA GLY A 190 -16.88 -10.45 2.26
C GLY A 190 -17.01 -9.62 3.54
N CYS A 191 -16.17 -9.89 4.54
CA CYS A 191 -16.15 -9.14 5.78
C CYS A 191 -14.82 -8.39 5.94
N ILE A 192 -14.89 -7.09 6.15
CA ILE A 192 -13.75 -6.23 6.47
C ILE A 192 -13.53 -6.26 7.99
N ILE A 193 -12.31 -6.51 8.41
CA ILE A 193 -11.90 -6.41 9.81
C ILE A 193 -10.97 -5.21 9.93
N THR A 194 -11.44 -4.16 10.60
CA THR A 194 -10.64 -2.96 10.84
C THR A 194 -9.63 -3.18 11.95
N LEU A 195 -8.59 -2.34 11.99
CA LEU A 195 -7.51 -2.43 12.95
C LEU A 195 -7.37 -1.10 13.70
N ASP A 196 -7.53 -1.12 15.02
CA ASP A 196 -7.23 0.04 15.88
C ASP A 196 -5.71 0.21 16.05
N SER A 197 -4.98 -0.89 15.97
CA SER A 197 -3.52 -0.92 16.03
C SER A 197 -2.94 -1.92 15.04
N ARG A 198 -1.83 -1.54 14.41
CA ARG A 198 -1.06 -2.38 13.49
C ARG A 198 0.16 -3.03 14.15
N GLN A 199 0.19 -3.10 15.50
CA GLN A 199 1.21 -3.86 16.20
C GLN A 199 0.95 -5.37 16.06
N PRO A 200 1.99 -6.22 16.01
CA PRO A 200 1.85 -7.65 15.79
C PRO A 200 0.85 -8.34 16.74
N GLU A 201 0.87 -7.99 18.03
CA GLU A 201 -0.03 -8.54 19.03
C GLU A 201 -1.50 -8.21 18.74
N ALA A 202 -1.77 -6.97 18.35
CA ALA A 202 -3.12 -6.53 17.99
C ALA A 202 -3.62 -7.23 16.72
N VAL A 203 -2.75 -7.38 15.71
CA VAL A 203 -3.07 -8.09 14.46
C VAL A 203 -3.35 -9.56 14.75
N CYS A 204 -2.50 -10.27 15.52
CA CYS A 204 -2.71 -11.68 15.85
C CYS A 204 -3.97 -11.89 16.68
N ARG A 205 -4.23 -11.02 17.67
CA ARG A 205 -5.47 -11.04 18.46
C ARG A 205 -6.72 -10.89 17.59
N ASN A 206 -6.69 -9.97 16.61
CA ASN A 206 -7.82 -9.79 15.71
C ASN A 206 -7.98 -10.97 14.71
N ILE A 207 -6.87 -11.62 14.29
CA ILE A 207 -6.95 -12.86 13.50
C ILE A 207 -7.68 -13.95 14.31
N GLU A 208 -7.29 -14.16 15.55
CA GLU A 208 -7.94 -15.14 16.44
C GLU A 208 -9.41 -14.80 16.68
N LYS A 209 -9.68 -13.56 17.13
CA LYS A 209 -11.02 -13.12 17.58
C LYS A 209 -12.04 -13.13 16.45
N TYR A 210 -11.65 -12.69 15.26
CA TYR A 210 -12.56 -12.49 14.14
C TYR A 210 -12.35 -13.48 13.01
N HIS A 211 -11.50 -14.48 13.20
CA HIS A 211 -11.21 -15.51 12.20
C HIS A 211 -10.81 -14.92 10.83
N ALA A 212 -9.90 -13.94 10.84
CA ALA A 212 -9.42 -13.33 9.62
C ALA A 212 -8.75 -14.38 8.72
N GLU A 213 -9.08 -14.35 7.43
CA GLU A 213 -8.56 -15.29 6.43
C GLU A 213 -7.43 -14.69 5.61
N VAL A 214 -7.42 -13.36 5.43
CA VAL A 214 -6.45 -12.65 4.58
C VAL A 214 -5.89 -11.43 5.31
N LEU A 215 -4.57 -11.32 5.29
CA LEU A 215 -3.82 -10.17 5.79
C LEU A 215 -3.05 -9.51 4.63
N PRO A 216 -3.56 -8.42 4.03
CA PRO A 216 -2.78 -7.56 3.14
C PRO A 216 -1.79 -6.74 3.97
N THR A 217 -0.49 -6.75 3.63
CA THR A 217 0.50 -6.07 4.45
C THR A 217 1.77 -5.66 3.66
N SER A 218 2.84 -5.31 4.37
CA SER A 218 4.16 -4.99 3.83
C SER A 218 5.21 -6.02 4.28
N PRO A 219 6.30 -6.18 3.52
CA PRO A 219 7.47 -6.97 3.94
C PRO A 219 8.02 -6.56 5.31
N SER A 220 8.07 -5.26 5.59
CA SER A 220 8.52 -4.74 6.89
C SER A 220 7.65 -5.22 8.04
N PHE A 221 6.31 -5.25 7.87
CA PHE A 221 5.42 -5.78 8.90
C PHE A 221 5.57 -7.31 9.06
N ILE A 222 5.73 -8.05 7.96
CA ILE A 222 5.98 -9.49 8.03
C ILE A 222 7.24 -9.75 8.88
N ASN A 223 8.32 -9.02 8.65
CA ASN A 223 9.52 -9.13 9.47
C ASN A 223 9.25 -8.81 10.95
N LEU A 224 8.51 -7.73 11.23
CA LEU A 224 8.15 -7.34 12.60
C LEU A 224 7.30 -8.43 13.28
N LEU A 225 6.35 -9.03 12.58
CA LEU A 225 5.53 -10.15 13.08
C LEU A 225 6.39 -11.36 13.44
N LEU A 226 7.37 -11.70 12.59
CA LEU A 226 8.28 -12.81 12.83
C LEU A 226 9.23 -12.56 14.02
N LEU A 227 9.65 -11.31 14.23
CA LEU A 227 10.52 -10.93 15.34
C LEU A 227 9.79 -10.88 16.68
N SER A 228 8.57 -10.35 16.69
CA SER A 228 7.76 -10.26 17.92
C SER A 228 7.30 -11.63 18.42
N GLU A 229 7.27 -12.63 17.54
CA GLU A 229 6.71 -13.96 17.81
C GLU A 229 5.28 -13.96 18.37
N ALA A 230 4.54 -12.86 18.23
CA ALA A 230 3.18 -12.71 18.73
C ALA A 230 2.25 -13.85 18.28
N TYR A 231 2.47 -14.39 17.07
CA TYR A 231 1.72 -15.54 16.54
C TYR A 231 1.81 -16.81 17.40
N LYS A 232 2.77 -16.91 18.31
CA LYS A 232 2.87 -18.04 19.26
C LYS A 232 1.85 -17.93 20.41
N SER A 233 1.37 -16.72 20.70
CA SER A 233 0.45 -16.42 21.81
C SER A 233 -1.01 -16.40 21.40
N TYR A 234 -1.33 -16.45 20.09
CA TYR A 234 -2.68 -16.37 19.55
C TYR A 234 -2.94 -17.49 18.53
N ASN A 235 -4.20 -17.91 18.42
CA ASN A 235 -4.60 -18.88 17.40
C ASN A 235 -4.78 -18.19 16.03
N VAL A 236 -3.78 -18.27 15.20
CA VAL A 236 -3.81 -17.68 13.83
C VAL A 236 -4.17 -18.70 12.73
N SER A 237 -4.76 -19.86 13.09
CA SER A 237 -5.05 -20.95 12.14
C SER A 237 -6.12 -20.60 11.09
N SER A 238 -6.94 -19.57 11.32
CA SER A 238 -7.89 -19.06 10.32
C SER A 238 -7.21 -18.38 9.13
N LEU A 239 -5.95 -17.93 9.29
CA LEU A 239 -5.21 -17.22 8.26
C LEU A 239 -4.86 -18.17 7.10
N LYS A 240 -5.39 -17.88 5.91
CA LYS A 240 -5.20 -18.67 4.68
C LYS A 240 -4.21 -18.02 3.72
N MET A 241 -4.12 -16.69 3.77
CA MET A 241 -3.30 -15.92 2.83
C MET A 241 -2.74 -14.66 3.48
N VAL A 242 -1.48 -14.38 3.21
CA VAL A 242 -0.87 -13.06 3.42
C VAL A 242 -0.49 -12.51 2.06
N THR A 243 -1.00 -11.31 1.74
CA THR A 243 -0.57 -10.61 0.53
C THR A 243 0.38 -9.49 0.92
N TYR A 244 1.47 -9.35 0.19
CA TYR A 244 2.47 -8.32 0.47
C TYR A 244 2.84 -7.53 -0.79
N GLY A 245 3.19 -6.29 -0.57
CA GLY A 245 3.61 -5.37 -1.64
C GLY A 245 4.22 -4.12 -1.05
N THR A 246 4.19 -3.02 -1.79
CA THR A 246 4.66 -1.69 -1.40
C THR A 246 6.18 -1.50 -1.34
N GLU A 247 6.95 -2.55 -1.14
CA GLU A 247 8.42 -2.57 -1.10
C GLU A 247 8.96 -3.94 -1.53
N ALA A 248 10.27 -4.03 -1.83
CA ALA A 248 10.90 -5.29 -2.16
C ALA A 248 10.98 -6.21 -0.92
N MET A 249 10.62 -7.48 -1.09
CA MET A 249 10.67 -8.50 -0.03
C MET A 249 12.10 -9.02 0.13
N PRO A 250 12.70 -8.95 1.33
CA PRO A 250 13.94 -9.65 1.62
C PRO A 250 13.74 -11.17 1.53
N GLU A 251 14.67 -11.87 0.89
CA GLU A 251 14.57 -13.32 0.67
C GLU A 251 14.57 -14.09 1.99
N SER A 252 15.35 -13.63 2.98
CA SER A 252 15.39 -14.18 4.33
C SER A 252 14.04 -14.11 5.04
N THR A 253 13.37 -12.97 4.96
CA THR A 253 12.02 -12.77 5.54
C THR A 253 11.00 -13.69 4.88
N LEU A 254 11.05 -13.82 3.55
CA LEU A 254 10.17 -14.69 2.78
C LEU A 254 10.31 -16.15 3.22
N LYS A 255 11.54 -16.68 3.25
CA LYS A 255 11.85 -18.07 3.64
C LYS A 255 11.42 -18.32 5.09
N ARG A 256 11.81 -17.44 6.02
CA ARG A 256 11.45 -17.59 7.43
C ARG A 256 9.92 -17.59 7.64
N PHE A 257 9.18 -16.75 6.91
CA PHE A 257 7.72 -16.78 6.96
C PHE A 257 7.17 -18.10 6.46
N HIS A 258 7.66 -18.59 5.32
CA HIS A 258 7.22 -19.86 4.75
C HIS A 258 7.48 -21.05 5.67
N ASP A 259 8.65 -21.08 6.33
CA ASP A 259 9.01 -22.14 7.27
C ASP A 259 8.10 -22.18 8.50
N ILE A 260 7.69 -20.99 9.01
CA ILE A 260 6.81 -20.87 10.18
C ILE A 260 5.33 -21.10 9.80
N PHE A 261 4.92 -20.65 8.63
CA PHE A 261 3.54 -20.72 8.15
C PHE A 261 3.39 -21.47 6.82
N PRO A 262 3.77 -22.77 6.75
CA PRO A 262 3.81 -23.52 5.49
C PRO A 262 2.43 -23.68 4.81
N ASN A 263 1.35 -23.57 5.57
CA ASN A 263 -0.03 -23.69 5.08
C ASN A 263 -0.65 -22.33 4.71
N VAL A 264 0.02 -21.22 4.98
CA VAL A 264 -0.47 -19.87 4.62
C VAL A 264 0.12 -19.49 3.26
N LYS A 265 -0.76 -19.22 2.31
CA LYS A 265 -0.31 -18.76 0.98
C LYS A 265 0.29 -17.35 1.09
N LEU A 266 1.55 -17.19 0.72
CA LEU A 266 2.19 -15.90 0.61
C LEU A 266 2.16 -15.43 -0.86
N LEU A 267 1.49 -14.29 -1.11
CA LEU A 267 1.26 -13.77 -2.44
C LEU A 267 1.84 -12.36 -2.58
N GLN A 268 2.81 -12.21 -3.47
CA GLN A 268 3.29 -10.88 -3.85
C GLN A 268 2.24 -10.16 -4.71
N THR A 269 1.86 -8.96 -4.29
CA THR A 269 1.05 -8.03 -5.07
C THR A 269 1.93 -6.94 -5.65
N TYR A 270 1.65 -6.55 -6.87
CA TYR A 270 2.34 -5.42 -7.51
C TYR A 270 1.34 -4.35 -7.88
N GLY A 271 1.67 -3.12 -7.54
CA GLY A 271 0.85 -1.95 -7.82
C GLY A 271 1.52 -0.67 -7.36
N LEU A 272 1.09 0.41 -7.92
CA LEU A 272 1.54 1.77 -7.61
C LEU A 272 0.33 2.67 -7.49
N SER A 273 0.47 3.76 -6.74
CA SER A 273 -0.60 4.77 -6.66
C SER A 273 -1.03 5.27 -8.04
N GLU A 274 -0.15 5.20 -9.02
CA GLU A 274 -0.33 5.72 -10.37
C GLU A 274 -1.02 4.76 -11.35
N ILE A 275 -0.98 3.46 -11.09
CA ILE A 275 -1.52 2.44 -12.01
C ILE A 275 -2.57 1.51 -11.38
N GLY A 276 -2.78 1.65 -10.06
CA GLY A 276 -3.62 0.74 -9.30
C GLY A 276 -2.92 -0.58 -8.95
N ILE A 277 -3.69 -1.52 -8.39
CA ILE A 277 -3.21 -2.86 -8.03
C ILE A 277 -3.49 -3.82 -9.16
N MET A 278 -2.44 -4.40 -9.73
CA MET A 278 -2.51 -5.35 -10.84
C MET A 278 -2.79 -6.77 -10.35
N ARG A 279 -3.31 -7.61 -11.23
CA ARG A 279 -3.35 -9.05 -10.97
C ARG A 279 -1.93 -9.57 -10.90
N SER A 280 -1.63 -10.34 -9.88
CA SER A 280 -0.34 -10.97 -9.69
C SER A 280 -0.49 -12.42 -9.24
N LYS A 281 0.50 -13.23 -9.60
CA LYS A 281 0.58 -14.64 -9.20
C LYS A 281 2.05 -14.94 -8.86
N SER A 282 2.35 -15.18 -7.58
CA SER A 282 3.65 -15.69 -7.17
C SER A 282 3.88 -17.07 -7.77
N LEU A 283 5.12 -17.39 -8.12
CA LEU A 283 5.51 -18.71 -8.62
C LEU A 283 5.22 -19.78 -7.56
N SER A 284 5.63 -19.51 -6.31
CA SER A 284 5.32 -20.26 -5.09
C SER A 284 5.31 -19.33 -3.90
N SER A 285 4.95 -19.81 -2.68
CA SER A 285 4.93 -18.99 -1.46
C SER A 285 6.33 -18.64 -0.93
N ASP A 286 7.35 -19.37 -1.37
CA ASP A 286 8.78 -19.19 -1.03
C ASP A 286 9.59 -18.57 -2.18
N SER A 287 8.92 -18.04 -3.21
CA SER A 287 9.57 -17.46 -4.39
C SER A 287 9.34 -15.95 -4.49
N LEU A 288 10.40 -15.22 -4.83
CA LEU A 288 10.34 -13.79 -5.18
C LEU A 288 9.92 -13.54 -6.63
N TRP A 289 9.68 -14.61 -7.40
CA TRP A 289 9.23 -14.51 -8.78
C TRP A 289 7.72 -14.36 -8.84
N VAL A 290 7.25 -13.33 -9.53
CA VAL A 290 5.84 -12.99 -9.65
C VAL A 290 5.48 -12.73 -11.11
N LYS A 291 4.41 -13.35 -11.58
CA LYS A 291 3.76 -12.98 -12.84
C LYS A 291 2.85 -11.79 -12.57
N ILE A 292 3.05 -10.72 -13.34
CA ILE A 292 2.29 -9.46 -13.23
C ILE A 292 1.57 -9.25 -14.54
N GLY A 293 0.27 -8.92 -14.49
CA GLY A 293 -0.48 -8.63 -15.69
C GLY A 293 -1.95 -9.03 -15.57
N GLY A 294 -2.59 -9.27 -16.72
CA GLY A 294 -4.01 -9.58 -16.88
C GLY A 294 -4.54 -8.91 -18.14
N GLU A 295 -5.83 -9.10 -18.47
CA GLU A 295 -6.44 -8.60 -19.71
C GLU A 295 -6.35 -7.07 -19.86
N ASP A 296 -6.34 -6.33 -18.73
CA ASP A 296 -6.30 -4.86 -18.70
C ASP A 296 -4.90 -4.27 -18.46
N PHE A 297 -3.86 -5.14 -18.40
CA PHE A 297 -2.50 -4.75 -18.08
C PHE A 297 -1.51 -5.35 -19.06
N GLN A 298 -0.63 -4.51 -19.59
CA GLN A 298 0.51 -4.91 -20.39
C GLN A 298 1.81 -4.53 -19.67
N THR A 299 2.82 -5.36 -19.80
CA THR A 299 4.14 -5.12 -19.21
C THR A 299 5.21 -5.21 -20.29
N ARG A 300 6.23 -4.37 -20.22
CA ARG A 300 7.48 -4.49 -20.99
C ARG A 300 8.66 -4.10 -20.12
N VAL A 301 9.85 -4.54 -20.51
CA VAL A 301 11.10 -4.15 -19.84
C VAL A 301 11.97 -3.38 -20.81
N VAL A 302 12.37 -2.18 -20.41
CA VAL A 302 13.24 -1.29 -21.17
C VAL A 302 14.44 -0.93 -20.30
N ASP A 303 15.65 -1.25 -20.73
CA ASP A 303 16.90 -1.02 -19.98
C ASP A 303 16.88 -1.57 -18.54
N GLY A 304 16.23 -2.75 -18.35
CA GLY A 304 16.05 -3.40 -17.04
C GLY A 304 14.95 -2.79 -16.17
N LEU A 305 14.25 -1.76 -16.65
CA LEU A 305 13.13 -1.12 -15.94
C LEU A 305 11.79 -1.69 -16.43
N LEU A 306 10.91 -1.96 -15.48
CA LEU A 306 9.54 -2.32 -15.77
C LEU A 306 8.74 -1.10 -16.22
N GLU A 307 8.09 -1.22 -17.37
CA GLU A 307 7.07 -0.28 -17.83
C GLU A 307 5.72 -0.99 -17.93
N VAL A 308 4.67 -0.28 -17.55
CA VAL A 308 3.31 -0.82 -17.49
C VAL A 308 2.35 0.06 -18.27
N ARG A 309 1.47 -0.57 -19.04
CA ARG A 309 0.29 0.08 -19.62
C ARG A 309 -0.96 -0.55 -19.01
N ALA A 310 -1.81 0.27 -18.37
CA ALA A 310 -3.00 -0.18 -17.66
C ALA A 310 -4.20 0.70 -18.02
N LYS A 311 -5.38 0.10 -18.22
CA LYS A 311 -6.63 0.86 -18.40
C LYS A 311 -6.98 1.68 -17.14
N SER A 312 -6.61 1.18 -15.94
CA SER A 312 -6.80 1.83 -14.66
C SER A 312 -5.68 2.82 -14.29
N ALA A 313 -4.75 3.09 -15.20
CA ALA A 313 -3.69 4.07 -14.94
C ALA A 313 -4.28 5.46 -14.67
N MET A 314 -3.59 6.24 -13.84
CA MET A 314 -3.97 7.61 -13.54
C MET A 314 -4.04 8.46 -14.82
N LEU A 315 -4.86 9.49 -14.79
CA LEU A 315 -4.94 10.49 -15.86
C LEU A 315 -3.71 11.40 -15.89
N GLY A 316 -3.06 11.59 -14.74
CA GLY A 316 -1.87 12.42 -14.58
C GLY A 316 -1.69 12.87 -13.12
N TYR A 317 -0.65 13.67 -12.89
CA TYR A 317 -0.46 14.36 -11.63
C TYR A 317 -1.03 15.78 -11.70
N LEU A 318 -1.53 16.31 -10.58
CA LEU A 318 -1.91 17.72 -10.47
C LEU A 318 -0.70 18.64 -10.34
N ASN A 319 0.39 18.15 -9.75
CA ASN A 319 1.52 18.98 -9.32
C ASN A 319 2.88 18.42 -9.72
N ALA A 320 2.93 17.53 -10.72
CA ALA A 320 4.18 16.97 -11.22
C ALA A 320 4.07 16.63 -12.72
N PRO A 321 5.21 16.56 -13.45
CA PRO A 321 5.22 16.14 -14.84
C PRO A 321 4.67 14.71 -15.02
N SER A 322 4.12 14.46 -16.20
CA SER A 322 3.64 13.13 -16.59
C SER A 322 4.80 12.12 -16.62
N PRO A 323 4.65 10.96 -15.97
CA PRO A 323 5.64 9.87 -16.01
C PRO A 323 5.42 8.91 -17.19
N PHE A 324 4.42 9.17 -18.03
CA PHE A 324 4.12 8.33 -19.20
C PHE A 324 5.07 8.63 -20.35
N THR A 325 5.39 7.60 -21.13
CA THR A 325 6.05 7.72 -22.41
C THR A 325 5.08 8.28 -23.47
N GLU A 326 5.59 8.75 -24.60
CA GLU A 326 4.75 9.23 -25.71
C GLU A 326 3.80 8.15 -26.26
N ASP A 327 4.21 6.88 -26.19
CA ASP A 327 3.40 5.72 -26.58
C ASP A 327 2.55 5.17 -25.42
N GLY A 328 2.39 5.92 -24.30
CA GLY A 328 1.42 5.68 -23.24
C GLY A 328 1.81 4.62 -22.20
N TRP A 329 3.09 4.30 -22.06
CA TRP A 329 3.58 3.42 -20.99
C TRP A 329 3.97 4.22 -19.75
N PHE A 330 3.58 3.72 -18.60
CA PHE A 330 4.00 4.25 -17.30
C PHE A 330 5.39 3.71 -16.96
N ARG A 331 6.35 4.61 -16.69
CA ARG A 331 7.68 4.28 -16.22
C ARG A 331 7.66 4.07 -14.71
N THR A 332 7.68 2.80 -14.26
CA THR A 332 7.58 2.50 -12.83
C THR A 332 8.80 2.93 -12.02
N GLY A 333 9.96 2.97 -12.66
CA GLY A 333 11.25 3.16 -12.01
C GLY A 333 11.76 1.91 -11.27
N ASP A 334 11.03 0.81 -11.30
CA ASP A 334 11.42 -0.44 -10.67
C ASP A 334 12.33 -1.25 -11.61
N GLU A 335 13.48 -1.66 -11.11
CA GLU A 335 14.41 -2.55 -11.82
C GLU A 335 14.01 -4.00 -11.59
N VAL A 336 13.98 -4.81 -12.65
CA VAL A 336 13.48 -6.18 -12.61
C VAL A 336 14.43 -7.14 -13.32
N LEU A 337 14.45 -8.39 -12.84
CA LEU A 337 14.93 -9.54 -13.61
C LEU A 337 13.73 -10.22 -14.25
N VAL A 338 13.94 -10.87 -15.40
CA VAL A 338 12.89 -11.55 -16.17
C VAL A 338 13.27 -13.00 -16.35
N ASP A 339 12.31 -13.91 -16.10
CA ASP A 339 12.41 -15.32 -16.41
C ASP A 339 11.06 -15.77 -17.00
N GLY A 340 11.01 -15.89 -18.33
CA GLY A 340 9.77 -16.14 -19.06
C GLY A 340 8.71 -15.08 -18.80
N GLU A 341 7.60 -15.47 -18.19
CA GLU A 341 6.49 -14.57 -17.82
C GLU A 341 6.61 -14.00 -16.39
N TYR A 342 7.68 -14.35 -15.66
CA TYR A 342 7.87 -13.96 -14.28
C TYR A 342 8.88 -12.83 -14.17
N PHE A 343 8.63 -11.96 -13.20
CA PHE A 343 9.49 -10.84 -12.82
C PHE A 343 10.00 -11.05 -11.38
N ARG A 344 11.25 -10.72 -11.14
CA ARG A 344 11.78 -10.52 -9.79
C ARG A 344 12.05 -9.04 -9.61
N ILE A 345 11.33 -8.40 -8.67
CA ILE A 345 11.47 -6.97 -8.40
C ILE A 345 12.71 -6.76 -7.55
N MET A 346 13.71 -6.06 -8.10
CA MET A 346 14.98 -5.81 -7.43
C MET A 346 14.92 -4.56 -6.53
N GLY A 347 14.06 -3.60 -6.86
CA GLY A 347 13.87 -2.33 -6.18
C GLY A 347 13.86 -1.16 -7.13
N ARG A 348 13.75 0.04 -6.60
CA ARG A 348 13.74 1.27 -7.41
C ARG A 348 15.14 1.65 -7.85
N ARG A 349 15.29 2.03 -9.12
CA ARG A 349 16.55 2.53 -9.67
C ARG A 349 17.07 3.77 -8.92
N SER A 350 16.18 4.63 -8.42
CA SER A 350 16.53 5.79 -7.60
C SER A 350 17.08 5.46 -6.21
N GLU A 351 16.88 4.21 -5.73
CA GLU A 351 17.36 3.70 -4.46
C GLU A 351 18.57 2.77 -4.62
N MET A 352 18.95 2.46 -5.85
CA MET A 352 20.13 1.67 -6.16
C MET A 352 21.41 2.42 -5.77
N ILE A 353 22.33 1.74 -5.10
CA ILE A 353 23.61 2.27 -4.69
C ILE A 353 24.63 1.93 -5.76
N ASN A 354 25.24 2.95 -6.36
CA ASN A 354 26.31 2.79 -7.34
C ASN A 354 27.67 2.87 -6.62
N VAL A 355 28.32 1.72 -6.45
CA VAL A 355 29.64 1.62 -5.81
C VAL A 355 30.70 1.37 -6.89
N GLY A 356 31.42 2.40 -7.29
CA GLY A 356 32.46 2.27 -8.31
C GLY A 356 31.98 1.68 -9.64
N GLY A 357 30.76 1.99 -10.07
CA GLY A 357 30.14 1.44 -11.28
C GLY A 357 29.35 0.15 -11.06
N GLN A 358 29.44 -0.47 -9.87
CA GLN A 358 28.70 -1.68 -9.54
C GLN A 358 27.34 -1.32 -8.92
N LYS A 359 26.30 -2.05 -9.34
CA LYS A 359 24.93 -1.87 -8.83
C LYS A 359 24.73 -2.68 -7.55
N VAL A 360 24.25 -2.02 -6.49
CA VAL A 360 23.88 -2.66 -5.21
C VAL A 360 22.44 -2.32 -4.89
N PHE A 361 21.62 -3.34 -4.68
CA PHE A 361 20.23 -3.18 -4.23
C PHE A 361 20.18 -3.29 -2.72
N SER A 362 19.60 -2.28 -2.07
CA SER A 362 19.50 -2.23 -0.61
C SER A 362 18.85 -3.49 -0.02
N ALA A 363 17.76 -3.97 -0.63
CA ALA A 363 17.04 -5.16 -0.16
C ALA A 363 17.87 -6.45 -0.18
N GLU A 364 18.81 -6.59 -1.12
CA GLU A 364 19.72 -7.74 -1.18
C GLU A 364 20.67 -7.77 0.02
N VAL A 365 21.27 -6.61 0.32
CA VAL A 365 22.19 -6.48 1.46
C VAL A 365 21.43 -6.58 2.79
N GLU A 366 20.27 -5.94 2.89
CA GLU A 366 19.37 -6.05 4.03
C GLU A 366 18.98 -7.51 4.32
N SER A 367 18.67 -8.27 3.28
CA SER A 367 18.30 -9.71 3.41
C SER A 367 19.41 -10.51 4.08
N VAL A 368 20.65 -10.32 3.67
CA VAL A 368 21.80 -11.05 4.24
C VAL A 368 22.06 -10.61 5.69
N ILE A 369 22.03 -9.31 5.97
CA ILE A 369 22.30 -8.81 7.34
C ILE A 369 21.19 -9.22 8.31
N GLN A 370 19.94 -9.32 7.84
CA GLN A 370 18.79 -9.75 8.64
C GLN A 370 18.89 -11.20 9.13
N GLU A 371 19.72 -12.05 8.47
CA GLU A 371 19.99 -13.43 8.91
C GLU A 371 20.98 -13.53 10.08
N MET A 372 21.64 -12.42 10.45
CA MET A 372 22.59 -12.41 11.55
C MET A 372 21.87 -12.50 12.89
N ASP A 373 22.36 -13.38 13.77
CA ASP A 373 21.85 -13.49 15.13
C ASP A 373 21.86 -12.14 15.85
N GLY A 374 20.75 -11.83 16.52
CA GLY A 374 20.56 -10.57 17.26
C GLY A 374 20.32 -9.34 16.41
N VAL A 375 20.18 -9.43 15.09
CA VAL A 375 19.72 -8.31 14.26
C VAL A 375 18.19 -8.25 14.26
N GLU A 376 17.64 -7.16 14.78
CA GLU A 376 16.20 -6.92 14.82
C GLU A 376 15.72 -6.17 13.56
N ASP A 377 16.46 -5.14 13.13
CA ASP A 377 16.12 -4.39 11.91
C ASP A 377 17.39 -3.89 11.22
N VAL A 378 17.33 -3.70 9.91
CA VAL A 378 18.41 -3.17 9.10
C VAL A 378 17.88 -2.33 7.95
N ALA A 379 18.44 -1.16 7.74
CA ALA A 379 18.21 -0.35 6.56
C ALA A 379 19.55 -0.03 5.88
N VAL A 380 19.59 -0.26 4.58
CA VAL A 380 20.79 -0.07 3.76
C VAL A 380 20.56 1.10 2.79
N SER A 381 21.54 2.00 2.73
CA SER A 381 21.53 3.15 1.82
C SER A 381 22.92 3.44 1.27
N GLY A 382 22.99 4.24 0.21
CA GLY A 382 24.25 4.78 -0.26
C GLY A 382 24.67 6.00 0.57
N GLU A 383 25.97 6.09 0.87
CA GLU A 383 26.60 7.32 1.37
C GLU A 383 27.62 7.80 0.36
N VAL A 384 27.62 9.11 0.08
CA VAL A 384 28.51 9.70 -0.93
C VAL A 384 29.98 9.50 -0.53
N ASN A 385 30.78 9.00 -1.44
CA ASN A 385 32.20 8.76 -1.29
C ASN A 385 32.97 9.39 -2.48
N PRO A 386 34.00 10.23 -2.24
CA PRO A 386 34.71 10.92 -3.31
C PRO A 386 35.42 10.00 -4.31
N MET A 387 35.82 8.78 -3.91
CA MET A 387 36.56 7.84 -4.77
C MET A 387 35.65 6.88 -5.53
N LEU A 388 34.57 6.41 -4.89
CA LEU A 388 33.70 5.34 -5.41
C LEU A 388 32.32 5.84 -5.85
N GLY A 389 32.08 7.14 -5.76
CA GLY A 389 30.75 7.73 -5.95
C GLY A 389 29.85 7.48 -4.73
N ASN A 390 29.62 6.24 -4.38
CA ASN A 390 28.94 5.85 -3.13
C ASN A 390 29.63 4.65 -2.48
N ILE A 391 29.40 4.51 -1.18
CA ILE A 391 29.68 3.31 -0.39
C ILE A 391 28.37 2.79 0.22
N VAL A 392 28.34 1.52 0.57
CA VAL A 392 27.20 0.91 1.26
C VAL A 392 27.27 1.28 2.74
N LYS A 393 26.18 1.92 3.22
CA LYS A 393 25.94 2.24 4.63
C LYS A 393 24.82 1.37 5.16
N ALA A 394 25.01 0.71 6.31
CA ALA A 394 23.97 0.00 7.02
C ALA A 394 23.68 0.67 8.36
N ARG A 395 22.40 0.94 8.62
CA ARG A 395 21.88 1.27 9.95
C ARG A 395 21.23 0.00 10.50
N VAL A 396 21.59 -0.42 11.69
CA VAL A 396 21.18 -1.71 12.23
C VAL A 396 20.68 -1.55 13.65
N LYS A 397 19.51 -2.13 13.93
CA LYS A 397 19.02 -2.34 15.28
C LYS A 397 19.38 -3.76 15.72
N ILE A 398 20.01 -3.88 16.87
CA ILE A 398 20.42 -5.17 17.45
C ILE A 398 19.75 -5.42 18.80
N ALA A 399 19.51 -6.68 19.12
CA ALA A 399 19.17 -7.11 20.47
C ALA A 399 20.43 -7.07 21.36
N GLY A 400 20.29 -6.53 22.58
CA GLY A 400 21.38 -6.47 23.55
C GLY A 400 22.35 -5.30 23.35
N ASN A 401 23.53 -5.38 23.98
CA ASN A 401 24.47 -4.27 24.12
C ASN A 401 25.83 -4.58 23.48
N GLU A 402 25.86 -5.16 22.28
CA GLU A 402 27.10 -5.39 21.55
C GLU A 402 27.74 -4.06 21.12
N SER A 403 29.07 -3.93 21.24
CA SER A 403 29.75 -2.71 20.81
C SER A 403 29.73 -2.56 19.28
N LEU A 404 29.72 -1.32 18.77
CA LEU A 404 29.79 -1.06 17.33
C LEU A 404 31.03 -1.70 16.69
N ALA A 405 32.16 -1.78 17.39
CA ALA A 405 33.39 -2.35 16.89
C ALA A 405 33.28 -3.89 16.72
N ASP A 406 32.70 -4.56 17.70
CA ASP A 406 32.49 -6.01 17.67
C ASP A 406 31.44 -6.37 16.62
N PHE A 407 30.33 -5.63 16.58
CA PHE A 407 29.30 -5.83 15.56
C PHE A 407 29.87 -5.66 14.14
N LYS A 408 30.66 -4.62 13.86
CA LYS A 408 31.32 -4.42 12.55
C LYS A 408 32.21 -5.60 12.15
N LYS A 409 32.96 -6.14 13.12
CA LYS A 409 33.82 -7.30 12.87
C LYS A 409 32.99 -8.54 12.52
N ARG A 410 31.94 -8.80 13.31
CA ARG A 410 31.01 -9.92 13.11
C ARG A 410 30.27 -9.80 11.77
N LEU A 411 29.74 -8.61 11.45
CA LEU A 411 29.08 -8.31 10.19
C LEU A 411 29.98 -8.57 8.97
N ARG A 412 31.22 -8.08 8.99
CA ARG A 412 32.17 -8.31 7.90
C ARG A 412 32.45 -9.80 7.69
N LEU A 413 32.67 -10.55 8.78
CA LEU A 413 32.90 -11.97 8.73
C LEU A 413 31.68 -12.71 8.17
N PHE A 414 30.48 -12.35 8.60
CA PHE A 414 29.22 -12.95 8.15
C PHE A 414 28.96 -12.71 6.66
N CYS A 415 29.17 -11.46 6.21
CA CYS A 415 28.90 -11.06 4.83
C CYS A 415 29.96 -11.57 3.83
N LYS A 416 31.18 -11.87 4.26
CA LYS A 416 32.33 -12.17 3.39
C LYS A 416 32.09 -13.29 2.35
N ASN A 417 31.31 -14.31 2.72
CA ASN A 417 31.00 -15.46 1.85
C ASN A 417 29.57 -15.44 1.31
N ARG A 418 28.81 -14.35 1.55
CA ARG A 418 27.39 -14.21 1.19
C ARG A 418 27.13 -13.04 0.25
N LEU A 419 28.03 -12.06 0.25
CA LEU A 419 27.95 -10.87 -0.60
C LEU A 419 29.29 -10.66 -1.31
N GLU A 420 29.22 -10.09 -2.50
CA GLU A 420 30.40 -9.57 -3.18
C GLU A 420 31.00 -8.41 -2.38
N SER A 421 32.32 -8.27 -2.45
CA SER A 421 33.06 -7.34 -1.57
C SER A 421 32.56 -5.89 -1.63
N TYR A 422 32.11 -5.42 -2.80
CA TYR A 422 31.57 -4.07 -2.99
C TYR A 422 30.18 -3.87 -2.40
N LYS A 423 29.44 -4.95 -2.10
CA LYS A 423 28.12 -4.91 -1.43
C LYS A 423 28.24 -4.91 0.09
N ILE A 424 29.37 -5.30 0.67
CA ILE A 424 29.56 -5.36 2.12
C ILE A 424 29.56 -3.93 2.68
N PRO A 425 28.72 -3.60 3.71
CA PRO A 425 28.68 -2.26 4.28
C PRO A 425 30.04 -1.79 4.78
N GLN A 426 30.50 -0.66 4.24
CA GLN A 426 31.73 -0.01 4.67
C GLN A 426 31.49 0.90 5.88
N LYS A 427 30.28 1.45 5.99
CA LYS A 427 29.82 2.23 7.15
C LYS A 427 28.67 1.52 7.84
N VAL A 428 28.73 1.45 9.16
CA VAL A 428 27.70 0.82 10.00
C VAL A 428 27.40 1.73 11.18
N GLU A 429 26.12 1.91 11.44
CA GLU A 429 25.61 2.67 12.59
C GLU A 429 24.63 1.76 13.35
N LEU A 430 24.78 1.68 14.66
CA LEU A 430 23.80 1.04 15.53
C LEU A 430 22.75 2.09 15.94
N ILE A 431 21.49 1.68 15.91
CA ILE A 431 20.34 2.52 16.26
C ILE A 431 19.44 1.78 17.25
N ASP A 432 18.64 2.50 17.99
CA ASP A 432 17.77 2.00 19.07
C ASP A 432 16.29 1.88 18.69
N HIS A 433 15.91 2.34 17.50
CA HIS A 433 14.53 2.36 17.01
C HIS A 433 14.36 1.56 15.71
N MET A 434 13.13 1.13 15.43
CA MET A 434 12.79 0.47 14.16
C MET A 434 12.77 1.49 13.03
N MET A 435 13.24 1.07 11.85
CA MET A 435 13.32 1.93 10.65
C MET A 435 12.09 1.78 9.76
N THR A 436 10.92 1.80 10.36
CA THR A 436 9.63 1.73 9.65
C THR A 436 8.81 2.98 9.90
N GLY A 437 8.27 3.59 8.84
CA GLY A 437 7.36 4.72 8.96
C GLY A 437 5.94 4.30 9.37
N SER A 438 5.04 5.27 9.53
CA SER A 438 3.62 5.04 9.88
C SER A 438 2.88 4.12 8.91
N ARG A 439 3.37 3.99 7.68
CA ARG A 439 2.84 3.09 6.64
C ARG A 439 3.54 1.72 6.61
N PHE A 440 4.30 1.37 7.64
CA PHE A 440 5.10 0.14 7.71
C PHE A 440 5.96 -0.11 6.47
N LYS A 441 6.55 0.96 5.94
CA LYS A 441 7.57 0.89 4.90
C LYS A 441 8.93 1.25 5.49
N LYS A 442 9.97 0.58 4.99
CA LYS A 442 11.35 0.81 5.43
C LYS A 442 11.84 2.21 5.05
N MET A 443 12.32 2.95 6.04
CA MET A 443 12.92 4.29 5.87
C MET A 443 14.43 4.15 5.68
N ARG A 444 14.88 4.16 4.42
CA ARG A 444 16.31 4.04 4.07
C ARG A 444 17.06 5.37 4.13
N ARG A 445 16.34 6.48 4.08
CA ARG A 445 16.90 7.84 4.21
C ARG A 445 16.37 8.49 5.48
N GLU A 446 17.20 9.31 6.12
CA GLU A 446 16.73 10.24 7.15
C GLU A 446 15.88 11.31 6.48
N VAL A 447 14.72 11.62 7.06
CA VAL A 447 13.81 12.69 6.60
C VAL A 447 14.26 14.02 7.20
#